data_53909373d0dfe9d6fa1e5851c70b0f63
#
_entry.id   53909373d0dfe9d6fa1e5851c70b0f63
#
_cell.length_a   1.000
_cell.length_b   1.000
_cell.length_c   1.000
_cell.angle_alpha   90.00
_cell.angle_beta   90.00
_cell.angle_gamma   90.00
#
_symmetry.space_group_name_H-M   'P 1'
#
loop_
_entity.id
_entity.type
_entity.pdbx_description
1 polymer ?
#
loop_
_entity_poly.entity_id
_entity_poly.type
_entity_poly.pdbx_seq_one_letter_code
_entity_poly.pdbx_strand_id
1 'polypeptide(L)'
;MLTQSQTKQEEDQTKKNKYQQFGITVAGGNGNRNGQELNQLSYPRGIFIDNDKSIYIADCLNNRIVKWELNSNEGQIIAGENGKENQNNQLDGPLDIIFDKKNNSFIISEFFNQRVIRYFYKNQTNQQITNRNTYPFGLAIDENGFVYIADIYNHEVRRWKQGDKYGELVAGGNGQGNHFNQLNKPTFIFIAEDHSLYISDWNNHRVMKWKKNAKEGIIVAGGNGQGNSLKQLNHPEGVVVDHLGQIYVADSYNHRVMRWCEGEEEGEVIVGGNGEGNQSNQLFDPMGLSFDDEGNLYVADSKNDRIQKFEIVL
;
A
#
# COMPACT_ATOMS: atom_id res chain seq x y z
N MET A 1 24.57 -25.33 -22.05
CA MET A 1 23.41 -24.89 -22.87
C MET A 1 22.25 -24.76 -21.91
N LEU A 2 21.76 -23.54 -21.71
CA LEU A 2 20.56 -23.30 -20.90
C LEU A 2 19.33 -23.88 -21.63
N THR A 3 18.37 -24.40 -20.90
CA THR A 3 17.13 -24.91 -21.49
C THR A 3 16.27 -23.77 -22.03
N GLN A 4 15.39 -24.02 -23.01
CA GLN A 4 14.49 -22.98 -23.56
C GLN A 4 13.60 -22.32 -22.47
N SER A 5 13.32 -23.01 -21.36
CA SER A 5 12.61 -22.45 -20.21
C SER A 5 13.49 -21.50 -19.38
N GLN A 6 14.79 -21.78 -19.28
CA GLN A 6 15.75 -20.90 -18.58
C GLN A 6 16.04 -19.63 -19.37
N THR A 7 16.18 -19.74 -20.71
CA THR A 7 16.33 -18.56 -21.58
C THR A 7 15.09 -17.67 -21.58
N LYS A 8 13.89 -18.26 -21.53
CA LYS A 8 12.63 -17.50 -21.46
C LYS A 8 12.44 -16.81 -20.10
N GLN A 9 12.88 -17.44 -19.00
CA GLN A 9 12.91 -16.80 -17.67
C GLN A 9 13.96 -15.67 -17.59
N GLU A 10 15.12 -15.83 -18.22
CA GLU A 10 16.14 -14.76 -18.28
C GLU A 10 15.70 -13.60 -19.18
N GLU A 11 15.01 -13.86 -20.31
CA GLU A 11 14.45 -12.81 -21.17
C GLU A 11 13.30 -12.05 -20.50
N ASP A 12 12.46 -12.71 -19.71
CA ASP A 12 11.40 -12.03 -18.95
C ASP A 12 11.96 -11.17 -17.80
N GLN A 13 13.06 -11.57 -17.15
CA GLN A 13 13.71 -10.77 -16.08
C GLN A 13 14.37 -9.48 -16.61
N THR A 14 14.62 -9.36 -17.91
CA THR A 14 15.19 -8.14 -18.51
C THR A 14 14.13 -7.14 -18.97
N LYS A 15 12.86 -7.55 -19.02
CA LYS A 15 11.76 -6.68 -19.47
C LYS A 15 11.31 -5.78 -18.33
N LYS A 16 11.77 -4.53 -18.35
CA LYS A 16 11.34 -3.48 -17.38
C LYS A 16 10.16 -2.70 -17.95
N ASN A 17 9.05 -2.71 -17.25
CA ASN A 17 7.88 -1.90 -17.59
C ASN A 17 8.25 -0.40 -17.55
N LYS A 18 7.80 0.36 -18.53
CA LYS A 18 7.93 1.83 -18.55
C LYS A 18 6.57 2.46 -18.37
N TYR A 19 6.55 3.64 -17.81
CA TYR A 19 5.32 4.38 -17.54
C TYR A 19 5.37 5.77 -18.14
N GLN A 20 4.19 6.27 -18.55
CA GLN A 20 4.04 7.68 -18.91
C GLN A 20 4.45 8.54 -17.72
N GLN A 21 5.23 9.60 -17.98
CA GLN A 21 5.74 10.48 -16.91
C GLN A 21 4.71 11.50 -16.42
N PHE A 22 3.62 11.69 -17.17
CA PHE A 22 2.54 12.60 -16.83
C PHE A 22 1.33 11.76 -16.38
N GLY A 23 1.00 11.88 -15.11
CA GLY A 23 -0.13 11.18 -14.52
C GLY A 23 -1.48 11.81 -14.90
N ILE A 24 -2.50 10.98 -14.93
CA ILE A 24 -3.89 11.38 -15.10
C ILE A 24 -4.54 11.36 -13.71
N THR A 25 -5.12 12.48 -13.27
CA THR A 25 -5.92 12.50 -12.04
C THR A 25 -7.22 11.74 -12.30
N VAL A 26 -7.43 10.64 -11.58
CA VAL A 26 -8.58 9.74 -11.76
C VAL A 26 -9.56 9.80 -10.59
N ALA A 27 -9.16 10.39 -9.46
CA ALA A 27 -10.03 10.67 -8.33
C ALA A 27 -9.51 11.86 -7.53
N GLY A 28 -10.40 12.68 -6.95
CA GLY A 28 -10.03 13.85 -6.16
C GLY A 28 -9.41 14.97 -6.98
N GLY A 29 -8.51 15.74 -6.36
CA GLY A 29 -7.81 16.86 -7.02
C GLY A 29 -8.66 18.11 -7.25
N ASN A 30 -9.94 18.10 -6.87
CA ASN A 30 -10.92 19.16 -7.15
C ASN A 30 -11.18 20.07 -5.94
N GLY A 31 -10.18 20.39 -5.14
CA GLY A 31 -10.53 21.20 -4.01
C GLY A 31 -9.39 21.69 -3.14
N ASN A 32 -9.75 22.51 -2.19
CA ASN A 32 -8.90 22.92 -1.10
C ASN A 32 -8.70 21.74 -0.14
N ARG A 33 -7.56 21.65 0.49
CA ARG A 33 -7.27 20.71 1.57
C ARG A 33 -8.46 20.65 2.54
N ASN A 34 -8.90 19.43 2.92
CA ASN A 34 -10.06 19.14 3.77
C ASN A 34 -11.44 19.23 3.09
N GLY A 35 -11.54 19.09 1.79
CA GLY A 35 -12.83 18.98 1.11
C GLY A 35 -13.53 17.65 1.44
N GLN A 36 -14.85 17.73 1.73
CA GLN A 36 -15.68 16.55 2.09
C GLN A 36 -16.70 16.21 1.02
N GLU A 37 -16.77 16.97 -0.06
CA GLU A 37 -17.67 16.68 -1.18
C GLU A 37 -17.33 15.34 -1.84
N LEU A 38 -18.24 14.75 -2.58
CA LEU A 38 -18.05 13.45 -3.20
C LEU A 38 -16.99 13.44 -4.32
N ASN A 39 -16.65 14.59 -4.88
CA ASN A 39 -15.60 14.79 -5.86
C ASN A 39 -14.25 15.22 -5.22
N GLN A 40 -14.15 15.21 -3.90
CA GLN A 40 -12.96 15.62 -3.16
C GLN A 40 -12.43 14.48 -2.29
N LEU A 41 -11.13 14.49 -2.04
CA LEU A 41 -10.45 13.63 -1.10
C LEU A 41 -9.67 14.49 -0.08
N SER A 42 -9.32 13.91 1.05
CA SER A 42 -8.49 14.56 2.06
C SER A 42 -7.47 13.56 2.61
N TYR A 43 -6.22 13.74 2.18
CA TYR A 43 -5.10 12.88 2.57
C TYR A 43 -5.37 11.40 2.27
N PRO A 44 -5.67 11.03 1.01
CA PRO A 44 -5.91 9.64 0.64
C PRO A 44 -4.65 8.80 0.91
N ARG A 45 -4.84 7.59 1.44
CA ARG A 45 -3.73 6.71 1.81
C ARG A 45 -3.73 5.40 1.04
N GLY A 46 -4.20 4.31 1.63
CA GLY A 46 -4.29 3.03 0.96
C GLY A 46 -5.33 3.02 -0.15
N ILE A 47 -5.05 2.31 -1.22
CA ILE A 47 -5.95 2.14 -2.37
C ILE A 47 -6.00 0.68 -2.81
N PHE A 48 -7.17 0.27 -3.26
CA PHE A 48 -7.40 -1.02 -3.90
C PHE A 48 -8.15 -0.80 -5.22
N ILE A 49 -7.79 -1.56 -6.26
CA ILE A 49 -8.45 -1.49 -7.57
C ILE A 49 -9.07 -2.84 -7.88
N ASP A 50 -10.35 -2.84 -8.25
CA ASP A 50 -11.06 -4.05 -8.67
C ASP A 50 -10.92 -4.32 -10.16
N ASN A 51 -11.47 -5.45 -10.61
CA ASN A 51 -11.42 -5.87 -12.02
C ASN A 51 -12.21 -4.93 -12.95
N ASP A 52 -13.16 -4.16 -12.43
CA ASP A 52 -13.92 -3.16 -13.17
C ASP A 52 -13.22 -1.79 -13.18
N LYS A 53 -11.97 -1.75 -12.68
CA LYS A 53 -11.13 -0.55 -12.53
C LYS A 53 -11.74 0.52 -11.62
N SER A 54 -12.66 0.12 -10.74
CA SER A 54 -13.10 0.98 -9.65
C SER A 54 -12.00 1.08 -8.60
N ILE A 55 -11.76 2.28 -8.10
CA ILE A 55 -10.74 2.56 -7.10
C ILE A 55 -11.43 2.70 -5.74
N TYR A 56 -11.00 1.91 -4.77
CA TYR A 56 -11.42 2.02 -3.38
C TYR A 56 -10.33 2.73 -2.61
N ILE A 57 -10.68 3.82 -1.92
CA ILE A 57 -9.74 4.79 -1.36
C ILE A 57 -9.99 4.95 0.13
N ALA A 58 -8.95 4.78 0.94
CA ALA A 58 -8.96 5.21 2.33
C ALA A 58 -8.78 6.74 2.38
N ASP A 59 -9.91 7.47 2.45
CA ASP A 59 -9.97 8.93 2.52
C ASP A 59 -9.80 9.36 3.99
N CYS A 60 -8.54 9.32 4.43
CA CYS A 60 -8.12 9.23 5.82
C CYS A 60 -8.67 10.37 6.69
N LEU A 61 -8.46 11.63 6.29
CA LEU A 61 -8.89 12.77 7.10
C LEU A 61 -10.40 13.04 7.01
N ASN A 62 -11.08 12.49 6.01
CA ASN A 62 -12.54 12.49 5.92
C ASN A 62 -13.18 11.30 6.65
N ASN A 63 -12.38 10.40 7.25
CA ASN A 63 -12.84 9.24 8.02
C ASN A 63 -13.83 8.35 7.25
N ARG A 64 -13.57 8.12 5.96
CA ARG A 64 -14.44 7.36 5.08
C ARG A 64 -13.65 6.48 4.10
N ILE A 65 -14.32 5.47 3.56
CA ILE A 65 -13.89 4.76 2.37
C ILE A 65 -14.77 5.20 1.21
N VAL A 66 -14.12 5.58 0.10
CA VAL A 66 -14.79 6.02 -1.12
C VAL A 66 -14.50 5.05 -2.25
N LYS A 67 -15.55 4.61 -2.94
CA LYS A 67 -15.44 3.94 -4.23
C LYS A 67 -15.51 4.98 -5.34
N TRP A 68 -14.56 4.94 -6.26
CA TRP A 68 -14.54 5.80 -7.45
C TRP A 68 -14.63 4.93 -8.69
N GLU A 69 -15.73 4.99 -9.40
CA GLU A 69 -15.93 4.21 -10.62
C GLU A 69 -15.13 4.77 -11.79
N LEU A 70 -14.75 3.90 -12.71
CA LEU A 70 -14.02 4.31 -13.91
C LEU A 70 -14.77 5.43 -14.65
N ASN A 71 -14.04 6.52 -14.97
CA ASN A 71 -14.56 7.72 -15.63
C ASN A 71 -15.65 8.49 -14.86
N SER A 72 -15.86 8.21 -13.57
CA SER A 72 -16.75 9.02 -12.75
C SER A 72 -16.08 10.34 -12.36
N ASN A 73 -16.90 11.39 -12.23
CA ASN A 73 -16.45 12.69 -11.71
C ASN A 73 -16.57 12.82 -10.20
N GLU A 74 -17.21 11.84 -9.54
CA GLU A 74 -17.42 11.81 -8.10
C GLU A 74 -17.34 10.38 -7.57
N GLY A 75 -17.01 10.25 -6.29
CA GLY A 75 -16.98 8.98 -5.58
C GLY A 75 -18.28 8.65 -4.88
N GLN A 76 -18.43 7.41 -4.47
CA GLN A 76 -19.49 6.92 -3.61
C GLN A 76 -18.90 6.52 -2.26
N ILE A 77 -19.44 7.02 -1.16
CA ILE A 77 -19.06 6.56 0.18
C ILE A 77 -19.57 5.12 0.35
N ILE A 78 -18.69 4.20 0.71
CA ILE A 78 -19.05 2.81 0.98
C ILE A 78 -18.92 2.42 2.43
N ALA A 79 -18.16 3.19 3.24
CA ALA A 79 -18.06 3.02 4.69
C ALA A 79 -17.67 4.37 5.33
N GLY A 80 -18.08 4.61 6.58
CA GLY A 80 -17.77 5.84 7.32
C GLY A 80 -18.75 6.99 7.11
N GLU A 81 -19.96 6.73 6.61
CA GLU A 81 -20.97 7.77 6.32
C GLU A 81 -21.39 8.62 7.54
N ASN A 82 -21.24 8.09 8.75
CA ASN A 82 -21.73 8.70 9.98
C ASN A 82 -20.65 9.40 10.80
N GLY A 83 -19.57 9.78 10.14
CA GLY A 83 -18.50 10.58 10.74
C GLY A 83 -17.54 9.78 11.62
N LYS A 84 -16.73 10.54 12.33
CA LYS A 84 -15.62 10.06 13.15
C LYS A 84 -16.15 9.49 14.48
N GLU A 85 -16.03 8.20 14.70
CA GLU A 85 -16.14 7.53 16.02
C GLU A 85 -15.87 6.02 15.87
N ASN A 86 -16.22 5.21 16.87
CA ASN A 86 -15.91 3.78 16.93
C ASN A 86 -17.12 2.85 16.79
N GLN A 87 -18.29 3.37 16.42
CA GLN A 87 -19.47 2.53 16.17
C GLN A 87 -19.32 1.74 14.87
N ASN A 88 -20.25 0.81 14.64
CA ASN A 88 -20.16 -0.12 13.51
C ASN A 88 -20.22 0.53 12.12
N ASN A 89 -20.78 1.72 12.01
CA ASN A 89 -20.93 2.47 10.77
C ASN A 89 -20.08 3.76 10.74
N GLN A 90 -19.10 3.86 11.64
CA GLN A 90 -18.18 4.98 11.76
C GLN A 90 -16.74 4.50 11.61
N LEU A 91 -15.89 5.35 11.04
CA LEU A 91 -14.45 5.11 10.90
C LEU A 91 -13.68 6.26 11.57
N ASP A 92 -12.46 5.97 12.03
CA ASP A 92 -11.53 6.99 12.52
C ASP A 92 -10.13 6.77 11.98
N GLY A 93 -9.74 7.63 11.01
CA GLY A 93 -8.45 7.58 10.33
C GLY A 93 -8.21 6.25 9.61
N PRO A 94 -9.04 5.86 8.62
CA PRO A 94 -8.75 4.69 7.81
C PRO A 94 -7.43 4.90 7.05
N LEU A 95 -6.50 3.94 7.17
CA LEU A 95 -5.19 4.04 6.55
C LEU A 95 -5.04 3.13 5.34
N ASP A 96 -5.65 1.96 5.38
CA ASP A 96 -5.55 1.02 4.26
C ASP A 96 -6.83 0.22 4.07
N ILE A 97 -7.03 -0.26 2.86
CA ILE A 97 -8.17 -1.06 2.44
C ILE A 97 -7.74 -2.16 1.47
N ILE A 98 -8.17 -3.38 1.76
CA ILE A 98 -8.01 -4.53 0.86
C ILE A 98 -9.33 -5.28 0.70
N PHE A 99 -9.45 -6.07 -0.36
CA PHE A 99 -10.65 -6.85 -0.64
C PHE A 99 -10.43 -8.34 -0.42
N ASP A 100 -11.23 -8.93 0.45
CA ASP A 100 -11.32 -10.37 0.66
C ASP A 100 -12.33 -10.99 -0.32
N LYS A 101 -11.81 -11.49 -1.45
CA LYS A 101 -12.62 -12.13 -2.50
C LYS A 101 -13.42 -13.32 -1.97
N LYS A 102 -12.87 -14.07 -1.02
CA LYS A 102 -13.46 -15.29 -0.47
C LYS A 102 -14.71 -15.01 0.36
N ASN A 103 -14.68 -13.90 1.13
CA ASN A 103 -15.79 -13.50 1.99
C ASN A 103 -16.61 -12.34 1.41
N ASN A 104 -16.27 -11.86 0.20
CA ASN A 104 -16.89 -10.70 -0.45
C ASN A 104 -17.05 -9.51 0.52
N SER A 105 -15.92 -9.11 1.10
CA SER A 105 -15.85 -8.08 2.14
C SER A 105 -14.57 -7.26 2.05
N PHE A 106 -14.62 -6.05 2.53
CA PHE A 106 -13.44 -5.21 2.68
C PHE A 106 -12.80 -5.43 4.05
N ILE A 107 -11.47 -5.35 4.09
CA ILE A 107 -10.70 -5.26 5.33
C ILE A 107 -10.15 -3.84 5.39
N ILE A 108 -10.37 -3.16 6.51
CA ILE A 108 -10.03 -1.75 6.70
C ILE A 108 -9.22 -1.61 7.99
N SER A 109 -8.07 -0.94 7.91
CA SER A 109 -7.30 -0.56 9.09
C SER A 109 -7.73 0.84 9.57
N GLU A 110 -8.00 0.96 10.87
CA GLU A 110 -8.39 2.20 11.53
C GLU A 110 -7.38 2.53 12.63
N PHE A 111 -6.53 3.50 12.35
CA PHE A 111 -5.40 3.82 13.22
C PHE A 111 -5.85 4.39 14.57
N PHE A 112 -6.74 5.38 14.57
CA PHE A 112 -7.14 6.03 15.82
C PHE A 112 -8.08 5.16 16.66
N ASN A 113 -8.83 4.25 16.03
CA ASN A 113 -9.63 3.24 16.72
C ASN A 113 -8.80 2.01 17.14
N GLN A 114 -7.52 1.92 16.75
CA GLN A 114 -6.62 0.82 17.08
C GLN A 114 -7.24 -0.54 16.75
N ARG A 115 -7.87 -0.65 15.57
CA ARG A 115 -8.56 -1.87 15.14
C ARG A 115 -8.42 -2.10 13.64
N VAL A 116 -8.58 -3.35 13.24
CA VAL A 116 -8.85 -3.76 11.86
C VAL A 116 -10.22 -4.39 11.84
N ILE A 117 -11.02 -3.98 10.89
CA ILE A 117 -12.39 -4.48 10.71
C ILE A 117 -12.55 -5.18 9.37
N ARG A 118 -13.41 -6.17 9.32
CA ARG A 118 -14.01 -6.75 8.13
C ARG A 118 -15.35 -6.06 7.91
N TYR A 119 -15.51 -5.38 6.80
CA TYR A 119 -16.70 -4.64 6.46
C TYR A 119 -17.49 -5.32 5.34
N PHE A 120 -18.74 -5.66 5.60
CA PHE A 120 -19.66 -6.27 4.65
C PHE A 120 -20.55 -5.19 4.03
N TYR A 121 -20.19 -4.77 2.83
CA TYR A 121 -20.87 -3.66 2.15
C TYR A 121 -22.38 -3.89 1.95
N LYS A 122 -22.81 -5.13 1.61
CA LYS A 122 -24.23 -5.44 1.32
C LYS A 122 -25.18 -5.18 2.48
N ASN A 123 -24.75 -5.42 3.71
CA ASN A 123 -25.55 -5.28 4.94
C ASN A 123 -25.04 -4.17 5.85
N GLN A 124 -24.02 -3.45 5.42
CA GLN A 124 -23.40 -2.34 6.19
C GLN A 124 -23.03 -2.75 7.63
N THR A 125 -22.53 -3.98 7.78
CA THR A 125 -22.07 -4.51 9.07
C THR A 125 -20.57 -4.70 9.07
N ASN A 126 -19.96 -4.63 10.24
CA ASN A 126 -18.56 -4.95 10.41
C ASN A 126 -18.33 -6.03 11.48
N GLN A 127 -17.18 -6.67 11.37
CA GLN A 127 -16.65 -7.59 12.37
C GLN A 127 -15.21 -7.17 12.65
N GLN A 128 -14.89 -6.92 13.91
CA GLN A 128 -13.52 -6.62 14.31
C GLN A 128 -12.64 -7.87 14.16
N ILE A 129 -11.47 -7.70 13.53
CA ILE A 129 -10.47 -8.75 13.33
C ILE A 129 -9.45 -8.73 14.46
N THR A 130 -8.94 -7.55 14.82
CA THR A 130 -7.89 -7.42 15.84
C THR A 130 -8.46 -7.08 17.20
N ASN A 131 -7.74 -7.50 18.25
CA ASN A 131 -7.99 -7.03 19.61
C ASN A 131 -7.38 -5.65 19.82
N ARG A 132 -7.71 -5.00 20.94
CA ARG A 132 -7.12 -3.71 21.36
C ARG A 132 -5.58 -3.80 21.49
N ASN A 133 -4.90 -2.68 21.37
CA ASN A 133 -3.44 -2.48 21.38
C ASN A 133 -2.72 -2.86 20.05
N THR A 134 -3.44 -2.87 18.94
CA THR A 134 -2.86 -2.90 17.61
C THR A 134 -2.92 -1.50 17.02
N TYR A 135 -1.82 -1.02 16.48
CA TYR A 135 -1.78 0.26 15.75
C TYR A 135 -1.63 -0.04 14.26
N PRO A 136 -2.72 -0.46 13.61
CA PRO A 136 -2.66 -1.00 12.27
C PRO A 136 -2.39 0.08 11.25
N PHE A 137 -1.52 -0.23 10.30
CA PHE A 137 -1.24 0.61 9.15
C PHE A 137 -1.60 -0.14 7.87
N GLY A 138 -0.65 -0.74 7.19
CA GLY A 138 -0.85 -1.48 5.96
C GLY A 138 -1.42 -2.87 6.18
N LEU A 139 -2.15 -3.33 5.20
CA LEU A 139 -2.86 -4.60 5.16
C LEU A 139 -2.44 -5.42 3.94
N ALA A 140 -2.42 -6.74 4.09
CA ALA A 140 -2.37 -7.68 2.97
C ALA A 140 -3.21 -8.91 3.28
N ILE A 141 -3.65 -9.63 2.25
CA ILE A 141 -4.39 -10.89 2.42
C ILE A 141 -3.83 -11.93 1.47
N ASP A 142 -3.60 -13.15 1.97
CA ASP A 142 -3.15 -14.25 1.12
C ASP A 142 -4.34 -15.06 0.55
N GLU A 143 -4.05 -15.97 -0.37
CA GLU A 143 -5.04 -16.86 -0.99
C GLU A 143 -5.77 -17.77 0.01
N ASN A 144 -5.19 -18.02 1.18
CA ASN A 144 -5.77 -18.80 2.26
C ASN A 144 -6.71 -18.00 3.16
N GLY A 145 -6.75 -16.66 2.97
CA GLY A 145 -7.57 -15.73 3.72
C GLY A 145 -6.95 -15.29 5.05
N PHE A 146 -5.63 -15.47 5.22
CA PHE A 146 -4.91 -14.84 6.32
C PHE A 146 -4.74 -13.35 6.04
N VAL A 147 -5.14 -12.53 6.99
CA VAL A 147 -4.98 -11.07 6.97
C VAL A 147 -3.68 -10.71 7.67
N TYR A 148 -2.76 -10.09 6.96
CA TYR A 148 -1.49 -9.58 7.48
C TYR A 148 -1.67 -8.10 7.82
N ILE A 149 -1.14 -7.68 8.95
CA ILE A 149 -1.30 -6.34 9.50
C ILE A 149 0.05 -5.82 9.97
N ALA A 150 0.49 -4.70 9.41
CA ALA A 150 1.63 -3.96 9.94
C ALA A 150 1.21 -3.18 11.20
N ASP A 151 1.87 -3.45 12.31
CA ASP A 151 1.66 -2.73 13.57
C ASP A 151 2.81 -1.74 13.78
N ILE A 152 2.52 -0.48 13.49
CA ILE A 152 3.55 0.57 13.38
C ILE A 152 4.26 0.84 14.72
N TYR A 153 3.56 0.75 15.86
CA TYR A 153 4.15 1.05 17.17
C TYR A 153 4.66 -0.18 17.92
N ASN A 154 4.17 -1.38 17.56
CA ASN A 154 4.73 -2.61 18.08
C ASN A 154 5.93 -3.11 17.24
N HIS A 155 6.25 -2.42 16.11
CA HIS A 155 7.39 -2.73 15.25
C HIS A 155 7.38 -4.17 14.73
N GLU A 156 6.20 -4.64 14.30
CA GLU A 156 5.98 -6.02 13.88
C GLU A 156 4.92 -6.12 12.79
N VAL A 157 4.89 -7.27 12.12
CA VAL A 157 3.76 -7.69 11.30
C VAL A 157 3.20 -8.98 11.87
N ARG A 158 1.89 -9.03 12.04
CA ARG A 158 1.16 -10.23 12.45
C ARG A 158 0.16 -10.64 11.39
N ARG A 159 -0.25 -11.91 11.41
CA ARG A 159 -1.33 -12.41 10.58
C ARG A 159 -2.45 -13.03 11.43
N TRP A 160 -3.66 -12.88 10.96
CA TRP A 160 -4.87 -13.44 11.58
C TRP A 160 -5.63 -14.28 10.57
N LYS A 161 -6.18 -15.39 11.05
CA LYS A 161 -7.24 -16.12 10.36
C LYS A 161 -8.58 -15.74 10.99
N GLN A 162 -9.66 -15.90 10.23
CA GLN A 162 -11.00 -15.65 10.78
C GLN A 162 -11.26 -16.50 12.03
N GLY A 163 -11.61 -15.83 13.12
CA GLY A 163 -11.86 -16.48 14.43
C GLY A 163 -10.66 -16.54 15.36
N ASP A 164 -9.47 -16.13 14.91
CA ASP A 164 -8.30 -16.09 15.80
C ASP A 164 -8.47 -15.01 16.87
N LYS A 165 -8.15 -15.39 18.11
CA LYS A 165 -8.15 -14.44 19.23
C LYS A 165 -6.90 -13.54 19.23
N TYR A 166 -5.78 -14.08 18.76
CA TYR A 166 -4.49 -13.39 18.70
C TYR A 166 -3.84 -13.64 17.35
N GLY A 167 -3.18 -12.62 16.81
CA GLY A 167 -2.41 -12.74 15.58
C GLY A 167 -1.09 -13.48 15.80
N GLU A 168 -0.68 -14.27 14.82
CA GLU A 168 0.63 -14.92 14.78
C GLU A 168 1.68 -13.90 14.30
N LEU A 169 2.81 -13.80 15.02
CA LEU A 169 3.94 -12.97 14.62
C LEU A 169 4.60 -13.57 13.37
N VAL A 170 4.79 -12.77 12.32
CA VAL A 170 5.41 -13.22 11.06
C VAL A 170 6.65 -12.42 10.67
N ALA A 171 6.81 -11.19 11.16
CA ALA A 171 8.01 -10.38 10.93
C ALA A 171 8.20 -9.36 12.05
N GLY A 172 9.45 -9.01 12.35
CA GLY A 172 9.78 -8.08 13.45
C GLY A 172 9.52 -8.67 14.82
N GLY A 173 8.96 -7.86 15.75
CA GLY A 173 8.60 -8.31 17.10
C GLY A 173 9.78 -8.48 18.05
N ASN A 174 10.99 -8.09 17.62
CA ASN A 174 12.22 -8.13 18.42
C ASN A 174 12.63 -6.73 18.92
N GLY A 175 11.61 -5.88 19.16
CA GLY A 175 11.81 -4.48 19.51
C GLY A 175 12.13 -3.59 18.31
N GLN A 176 12.09 -2.28 18.56
CA GLN A 176 12.46 -1.27 17.56
C GLN A 176 13.96 -1.37 17.22
N GLY A 177 14.30 -1.41 15.94
CA GLY A 177 15.71 -1.43 15.52
C GLY A 177 15.88 -1.65 14.04
N ASN A 178 17.14 -1.78 13.61
CA ASN A 178 17.54 -1.92 12.22
C ASN A 178 18.23 -3.25 11.87
N HIS A 179 18.31 -4.20 12.82
CA HIS A 179 18.78 -5.55 12.50
C HIS A 179 17.84 -6.26 11.53
N PHE A 180 18.30 -7.35 10.92
CA PHE A 180 17.50 -8.08 9.92
C PHE A 180 16.25 -8.75 10.50
N ASN A 181 16.19 -8.96 11.82
CA ASN A 181 15.04 -9.48 12.55
C ASN A 181 14.22 -8.38 13.26
N GLN A 182 14.52 -7.11 13.01
CA GLN A 182 13.84 -5.96 13.60
C GLN A 182 13.22 -5.07 12.54
N LEU A 183 12.19 -4.32 12.94
CA LEU A 183 11.53 -3.27 12.17
C LEU A 183 11.50 -1.96 12.98
N ASN A 184 11.30 -0.86 12.29
CA ASN A 184 11.14 0.45 12.91
C ASN A 184 10.00 1.22 12.23
N LYS A 185 8.80 1.14 12.80
CA LYS A 185 7.56 1.68 12.26
C LYS A 185 7.25 1.11 10.86
N PRO A 186 6.96 -0.19 10.74
CA PRO A 186 6.48 -0.75 9.48
C PRO A 186 5.17 -0.10 9.08
N THR A 187 5.05 0.28 7.80
CA THR A 187 3.86 0.93 7.24
C THR A 187 3.15 -0.01 6.27
N PHE A 188 3.24 0.20 4.96
CA PHE A 188 2.59 -0.67 4.00
C PHE A 188 3.29 -2.02 3.84
N ILE A 189 2.51 -3.03 3.49
CA ILE A 189 2.98 -4.39 3.26
C ILE A 189 2.35 -4.98 2.01
N PHE A 190 3.06 -5.91 1.40
CA PHE A 190 2.59 -6.68 0.25
C PHE A 190 2.93 -8.16 0.46
N ILE A 191 2.01 -9.06 0.14
CA ILE A 191 2.23 -10.51 0.16
C ILE A 191 2.27 -11.04 -1.26
N ALA A 192 3.38 -11.68 -1.63
CA ALA A 192 3.55 -12.30 -2.94
C ALA A 192 2.97 -13.73 -2.98
N GLU A 193 2.81 -14.30 -4.18
CA GLU A 193 2.28 -15.65 -4.38
C GLU A 193 3.12 -16.74 -3.69
N ASP A 194 4.43 -16.53 -3.56
CA ASP A 194 5.34 -17.44 -2.82
C ASP A 194 5.23 -17.28 -1.29
N HIS A 195 4.26 -16.50 -0.82
CA HIS A 195 4.06 -16.09 0.57
C HIS A 195 5.23 -15.30 1.17
N SER A 196 6.11 -14.72 0.35
CA SER A 196 7.06 -13.73 0.80
C SER A 196 6.35 -12.43 1.14
N LEU A 197 6.68 -11.85 2.29
CA LEU A 197 6.11 -10.59 2.77
C LEU A 197 7.11 -9.46 2.51
N TYR A 198 6.68 -8.43 1.81
CA TYR A 198 7.44 -7.20 1.59
C TYR A 198 6.90 -6.13 2.54
N ILE A 199 7.80 -5.42 3.22
CA ILE A 199 7.47 -4.51 4.32
C ILE A 199 8.21 -3.20 4.11
N SER A 200 7.52 -2.10 4.03
CA SER A 200 8.09 -0.76 4.13
C SER A 200 8.48 -0.48 5.58
N ASP A 201 9.78 -0.56 5.85
CA ASP A 201 10.39 -0.32 7.15
C ASP A 201 10.76 1.18 7.28
N TRP A 202 9.72 1.97 7.51
CA TRP A 202 9.61 3.41 7.29
C TRP A 202 10.78 4.20 7.87
N ASN A 203 11.07 4.02 9.15
CA ASN A 203 12.09 4.77 9.88
C ASN A 203 13.53 4.23 9.65
N ASN A 204 13.64 3.06 9.02
CA ASN A 204 14.92 2.50 8.59
C ASN A 204 15.22 2.78 7.10
N HIS A 205 14.33 3.50 6.42
CA HIS A 205 14.51 3.92 5.02
C HIS A 205 14.83 2.75 4.08
N ARG A 206 14.08 1.62 4.24
CA ARG A 206 14.29 0.39 3.49
C ARG A 206 12.99 -0.36 3.25
N VAL A 207 13.00 -1.27 2.27
CA VAL A 207 12.00 -2.32 2.14
C VAL A 207 12.64 -3.66 2.47
N MET A 208 11.98 -4.41 3.33
CA MET A 208 12.41 -5.74 3.77
C MET A 208 11.55 -6.83 3.13
N LYS A 209 12.17 -7.93 2.72
CA LYS A 209 11.48 -9.16 2.28
C LYS A 209 11.66 -10.25 3.33
N TRP A 210 10.56 -10.76 3.85
CA TRP A 210 10.51 -11.92 4.75
C TRP A 210 9.96 -13.13 4.00
N LYS A 211 10.77 -14.18 3.85
CA LYS A 211 10.26 -15.45 3.34
C LYS A 211 9.38 -16.13 4.39
N LYS A 212 8.45 -16.93 3.93
CA LYS A 212 7.56 -17.69 4.84
C LYS A 212 8.37 -18.42 5.91
N ASN A 213 8.00 -18.22 7.18
CA ASN A 213 8.64 -18.81 8.37
C ASN A 213 10.11 -18.41 8.59
N ALA A 214 10.64 -17.42 7.88
CA ALA A 214 11.99 -16.93 8.14
C ALA A 214 12.05 -16.18 9.48
N LYS A 215 13.18 -16.30 10.20
CA LYS A 215 13.41 -15.59 11.47
C LYS A 215 13.89 -14.17 11.27
N GLU A 216 14.37 -13.86 10.09
CA GLU A 216 14.87 -12.54 9.69
C GLU A 216 14.56 -12.28 8.23
N GLY A 217 14.49 -11.01 7.85
CA GLY A 217 14.29 -10.57 6.48
C GLY A 217 15.59 -10.23 5.79
N ILE A 218 15.48 -9.89 4.50
CA ILE A 218 16.57 -9.32 3.71
C ILE A 218 16.15 -7.95 3.21
N ILE A 219 17.10 -7.04 3.01
CA ILE A 219 16.86 -5.75 2.37
C ILE A 219 16.70 -5.99 0.86
N VAL A 220 15.63 -5.47 0.26
CA VAL A 220 15.35 -5.59 -1.17
C VAL A 220 15.23 -4.24 -1.88
N ALA A 221 15.15 -3.13 -1.13
CA ALA A 221 15.22 -1.78 -1.65
C ALA A 221 15.71 -0.82 -0.55
N GLY A 222 16.49 0.19 -0.91
CA GLY A 222 17.03 1.16 0.04
C GLY A 222 18.04 0.55 1.02
N GLY A 223 17.95 0.96 2.30
CA GLY A 223 18.82 0.44 3.36
C GLY A 223 20.21 1.05 3.44
N ASN A 224 20.51 2.05 2.59
CA ASN A 224 21.76 2.81 2.58
C ASN A 224 21.63 4.15 3.31
N GLY A 225 20.80 4.19 4.36
CA GLY A 225 20.47 5.40 5.10
C GLY A 225 19.42 6.26 4.39
N GLN A 226 18.99 7.31 5.09
CA GLN A 226 18.05 8.29 4.55
C GLN A 226 18.72 9.12 3.43
N GLY A 227 18.04 9.26 2.30
CA GLY A 227 18.56 10.10 1.21
C GLY A 227 17.73 9.97 -0.07
N ASN A 228 18.20 10.62 -1.13
CA ASN A 228 17.52 10.72 -2.42
C ASN A 228 18.31 10.12 -3.59
N SER A 229 19.47 9.52 -3.36
CA SER A 229 20.19 8.78 -4.41
C SER A 229 19.39 7.55 -4.89
N LEU A 230 19.81 6.93 -5.99
CA LEU A 230 19.14 5.73 -6.49
C LEU A 230 19.31 4.50 -5.58
N LYS A 231 20.27 4.53 -4.63
CA LYS A 231 20.47 3.49 -3.61
C LYS A 231 19.68 3.72 -2.32
N GLN A 232 19.03 4.87 -2.20
CA GLN A 232 18.43 5.34 -0.95
C GLN A 232 16.93 5.54 -1.07
N LEU A 233 16.25 5.44 0.06
CA LEU A 233 14.87 5.81 0.27
C LEU A 233 14.77 6.86 1.38
N ASN A 234 13.65 7.55 1.41
CA ASN A 234 13.31 8.49 2.46
C ASN A 234 11.86 8.29 2.92
N HIS A 235 11.70 7.54 4.01
CA HIS A 235 10.39 7.17 4.57
C HIS A 235 9.51 6.46 3.53
N PRO A 236 9.89 5.23 3.10
CA PRO A 236 9.09 4.46 2.15
C PRO A 236 7.72 4.11 2.74
N GLU A 237 6.70 4.24 1.90
CA GLU A 237 5.31 3.95 2.25
C GLU A 237 4.78 2.79 1.40
N GLY A 238 3.92 3.02 0.43
CA GLY A 238 3.35 1.97 -0.41
C GLY A 238 4.41 1.08 -1.05
N VAL A 239 4.19 -0.22 -0.98
CA VAL A 239 5.00 -1.23 -1.66
C VAL A 239 4.11 -2.22 -2.38
N VAL A 240 4.38 -2.47 -3.65
CA VAL A 240 3.73 -3.50 -4.46
C VAL A 240 4.78 -4.22 -5.31
N VAL A 241 4.51 -5.47 -5.65
CA VAL A 241 5.40 -6.28 -6.47
C VAL A 241 4.61 -6.79 -7.67
N ASP A 242 5.16 -6.62 -8.87
CA ASP A 242 4.53 -7.10 -10.09
C ASP A 242 4.80 -8.60 -10.34
N HIS A 243 4.18 -9.14 -11.39
CA HIS A 243 4.33 -10.54 -11.79
C HIS A 243 5.77 -10.93 -12.23
N LEU A 244 6.62 -9.93 -12.51
CA LEU A 244 8.05 -10.13 -12.83
C LEU A 244 8.93 -10.09 -11.56
N GLY A 245 8.35 -9.87 -10.38
CA GLY A 245 9.07 -9.74 -9.13
C GLY A 245 9.74 -8.36 -8.95
N GLN A 246 9.37 -7.37 -9.75
CA GLN A 246 9.86 -6.00 -9.61
C GLN A 246 9.14 -5.29 -8.48
N ILE A 247 9.89 -4.63 -7.61
CA ILE A 247 9.43 -4.04 -6.37
C ILE A 247 9.24 -2.54 -6.57
N TYR A 248 8.01 -2.07 -6.48
CA TYR A 248 7.67 -0.64 -6.60
C TYR A 248 7.42 -0.06 -5.22
N VAL A 249 8.04 1.08 -4.95
CA VAL A 249 8.05 1.71 -3.62
C VAL A 249 7.68 3.18 -3.73
N ALA A 250 6.69 3.62 -3.01
CA ALA A 250 6.43 5.04 -2.78
C ALA A 250 7.52 5.60 -1.85
N ASP A 251 8.48 6.29 -2.42
CA ASP A 251 9.57 6.98 -1.72
C ASP A 251 9.08 8.37 -1.30
N SER A 252 8.26 8.36 -0.23
CA SER A 252 7.28 9.37 0.10
C SER A 252 7.91 10.76 0.25
N TYR A 253 8.95 10.90 1.05
CA TYR A 253 9.60 12.21 1.31
C TYR A 253 10.59 12.63 0.21
N ASN A 254 10.78 11.80 -0.82
CA ASN A 254 11.45 12.16 -2.06
C ASN A 254 10.45 12.42 -3.21
N HIS A 255 9.15 12.34 -2.94
CA HIS A 255 8.06 12.68 -3.87
C HIS A 255 8.16 11.93 -5.20
N ARG A 256 8.46 10.61 -5.11
CA ARG A 256 8.65 9.73 -6.27
C ARG A 256 8.19 8.30 -6.00
N VAL A 257 8.00 7.54 -7.05
CA VAL A 257 7.90 6.08 -6.99
C VAL A 257 9.16 5.50 -7.62
N MET A 258 9.80 4.60 -6.89
CA MET A 258 11.01 3.90 -7.27
C MET A 258 10.70 2.44 -7.59
N ARG A 259 11.51 1.81 -8.45
CA ARG A 259 11.48 0.38 -8.71
C ARG A 259 12.85 -0.26 -8.48
N TRP A 260 12.85 -1.43 -7.85
CA TRP A 260 14.01 -2.32 -7.74
C TRP A 260 13.70 -3.67 -8.35
N CYS A 261 14.69 -4.30 -9.01
CA CYS A 261 14.69 -5.72 -9.28
C CYS A 261 15.47 -6.44 -8.19
N GLU A 262 15.08 -7.66 -7.86
CA GLU A 262 15.78 -8.42 -6.81
C GLU A 262 17.27 -8.59 -7.14
N GLY A 263 18.13 -8.20 -6.20
CA GLY A 263 19.60 -8.24 -6.36
C GLY A 263 20.23 -6.97 -6.96
N GLU A 264 19.45 -5.99 -7.40
CA GLU A 264 20.00 -4.69 -7.85
C GLU A 264 20.35 -3.82 -6.65
N GLU A 265 21.53 -3.18 -6.68
CA GLU A 265 21.96 -2.23 -5.63
C GLU A 265 21.27 -0.87 -5.75
N GLU A 266 20.85 -0.49 -6.95
CA GLU A 266 20.23 0.79 -7.27
C GLU A 266 18.82 0.57 -7.82
N GLY A 267 17.90 1.42 -7.37
CA GLY A 267 16.57 1.50 -7.96
C GLY A 267 16.53 2.47 -9.14
N GLU A 268 15.37 2.52 -9.76
CA GLU A 268 15.05 3.41 -10.88
C GLU A 268 13.86 4.28 -10.50
N VAL A 269 13.89 5.57 -10.83
CA VAL A 269 12.72 6.45 -10.68
C VAL A 269 11.72 6.12 -11.78
N ILE A 270 10.52 5.70 -11.40
CA ILE A 270 9.47 5.32 -12.34
C ILE A 270 8.57 6.51 -12.67
N VAL A 271 8.09 7.22 -11.65
CA VAL A 271 7.27 8.42 -11.80
C VAL A 271 7.55 9.40 -10.67
N GLY A 272 7.25 10.68 -10.87
CA GLY A 272 7.57 11.73 -9.91
C GLY A 272 9.06 12.07 -9.90
N GLY A 273 9.59 12.52 -8.76
CA GLY A 273 11.00 12.92 -8.62
C GLY A 273 11.36 14.27 -9.24
N ASN A 274 10.36 15.04 -9.68
CA ASN A 274 10.50 16.38 -10.23
C ASN A 274 10.27 17.47 -9.15
N GLY A 275 10.60 17.17 -7.90
CA GLY A 275 10.28 17.98 -6.74
C GLY A 275 8.83 17.79 -6.27
N GLU A 276 8.53 18.29 -5.06
CA GLU A 276 7.15 18.33 -4.57
C GLU A 276 6.29 19.28 -5.40
N GLY A 277 5.05 18.92 -5.65
CA GLY A 277 4.13 19.78 -6.39
C GLY A 277 2.90 19.05 -6.89
N ASN A 278 2.02 19.78 -7.55
CA ASN A 278 0.72 19.31 -8.01
C ASN A 278 0.60 19.19 -9.55
N GLN A 279 1.68 19.38 -10.29
CA GLN A 279 1.67 19.15 -11.73
C GLN A 279 1.49 17.66 -12.03
N SER A 280 1.13 17.31 -13.27
CA SER A 280 0.87 15.92 -13.67
C SER A 280 2.12 15.03 -13.62
N ASN A 281 3.33 15.59 -13.67
CA ASN A 281 4.60 14.87 -13.50
C ASN A 281 5.21 15.03 -12.10
N GLN A 282 4.49 15.59 -11.16
CA GLN A 282 4.91 15.77 -9.76
C GLN A 282 4.01 14.98 -8.82
N LEU A 283 4.57 14.57 -7.70
CA LEU A 283 3.89 13.97 -6.57
C LEU A 283 4.18 14.78 -5.31
N PHE A 284 3.31 14.66 -4.31
CA PHE A 284 3.54 15.22 -3.00
C PHE A 284 3.13 14.23 -1.90
N ASP A 285 4.15 13.64 -1.27
CA ASP A 285 3.97 12.63 -0.21
C ASP A 285 3.15 11.41 -0.71
N PRO A 286 3.63 10.71 -1.78
CA PRO A 286 2.93 9.55 -2.30
C PRO A 286 2.86 8.44 -1.25
N MET A 287 1.69 7.82 -1.11
CA MET A 287 1.39 6.79 -0.11
C MET A 287 1.07 5.44 -0.78
N GLY A 288 -0.17 5.00 -0.79
CA GLY A 288 -0.57 3.73 -1.34
C GLY A 288 -0.31 3.58 -2.84
N LEU A 289 0.08 2.39 -3.25
CA LEU A 289 0.29 1.99 -4.64
C LEU A 289 -0.63 0.83 -4.99
N SER A 290 -1.09 0.78 -6.23
CA SER A 290 -1.81 -0.37 -6.77
C SER A 290 -1.62 -0.47 -8.28
N PHE A 291 -1.81 -1.66 -8.85
CA PHE A 291 -1.89 -1.87 -10.30
C PHE A 291 -3.32 -2.24 -10.69
N ASP A 292 -3.72 -1.86 -11.89
CA ASP A 292 -4.85 -2.49 -12.55
C ASP A 292 -4.40 -3.74 -13.34
N ASP A 293 -5.36 -4.45 -13.93
CA ASP A 293 -5.13 -5.68 -14.70
C ASP A 293 -4.35 -5.45 -16.02
N GLU A 294 -4.26 -4.20 -16.48
CA GLU A 294 -3.44 -3.80 -17.63
C GLU A 294 -2.00 -3.43 -17.22
N GLY A 295 -1.71 -3.39 -15.91
CA GLY A 295 -0.40 -3.02 -15.36
C GLY A 295 -0.17 -1.52 -15.24
N ASN A 296 -1.21 -0.68 -15.36
CA ASN A 296 -1.11 0.74 -15.07
C ASN A 296 -0.89 0.97 -13.58
N LEU A 297 -0.01 1.90 -13.23
CA LEU A 297 0.32 2.23 -11.85
C LEU A 297 -0.60 3.34 -11.33
N TYR A 298 -1.21 3.09 -10.18
CA TYR A 298 -2.00 4.08 -9.44
C TYR A 298 -1.28 4.46 -8.16
N VAL A 299 -1.27 5.76 -7.88
CA VAL A 299 -0.56 6.36 -6.74
C VAL A 299 -1.52 7.24 -5.95
N ALA A 300 -1.64 6.98 -4.66
CA ALA A 300 -2.26 7.93 -3.74
C ALA A 300 -1.31 9.10 -3.52
N ASP A 301 -1.56 10.21 -4.20
CA ASP A 301 -0.79 11.45 -4.14
C ASP A 301 -1.35 12.33 -3.00
N SER A 302 -1.03 11.90 -1.76
CA SER A 302 -1.77 12.20 -0.54
C SER A 302 -1.86 13.67 -0.20
N LYS A 303 -0.77 14.42 -0.29
CA LYS A 303 -0.79 15.86 0.00
C LYS A 303 -1.34 16.72 -1.13
N ASN A 304 -1.59 16.13 -2.30
CA ASN A 304 -2.34 16.74 -3.39
C ASN A 304 -3.83 16.31 -3.40
N ASP A 305 -4.25 15.52 -2.40
CA ASP A 305 -5.63 15.09 -2.22
C ASP A 305 -6.24 14.44 -3.47
N ARG A 306 -5.44 13.58 -4.16
CA ARG A 306 -5.82 12.95 -5.43
C ARG A 306 -5.24 11.54 -5.58
N ILE A 307 -5.82 10.79 -6.53
CA ILE A 307 -5.24 9.56 -7.06
C ILE A 307 -4.76 9.84 -8.49
N GLN A 308 -3.49 9.52 -8.74
CA GLN A 308 -2.85 9.63 -10.06
C GLN A 308 -2.71 8.25 -10.68
N LYS A 309 -3.11 8.13 -11.96
CA LYS A 309 -2.85 6.97 -12.80
C LYS A 309 -1.70 7.27 -13.74
N PHE A 310 -0.73 6.36 -13.83
CA PHE A 310 0.37 6.39 -14.80
C PHE A 310 0.24 5.19 -15.71
N GLU A 311 0.02 5.44 -16.99
CA GLU A 311 -0.19 4.37 -17.97
C GLU A 311 1.12 3.69 -18.33
N ILE A 312 1.07 2.36 -18.48
CA ILE A 312 2.21 1.57 -18.95
C ILE A 312 2.47 1.90 -20.42
N VAL A 313 3.73 2.01 -20.77
CA VAL A 313 4.18 2.18 -22.17
C VAL A 313 4.48 0.80 -22.73
N LEU A 314 3.69 0.34 -23.69
CA LEU A 314 3.81 -0.95 -24.36
C LEU A 314 4.92 -0.95 -25.39
#